data_ebb411f14fa319b951901801fc5c615c
#
_entry.id   ebb411f14fa319b951901801fc5c615c
#
_cell.length_a   1.000
_cell.length_b   1.000
_cell.length_c   1.000
_cell.angle_alpha   90.00
_cell.angle_beta   90.00
_cell.angle_gamma   90.00
#
_symmetry.space_group_name_H-M   'P 1'
#
loop_
_entity.id
_entity.type
_entity.pdbx_description
1 polymer ?
#
loop_
_entity_poly.entity_id
_entity_poly.type
_entity_poly.pdbx_seq_one_letter_code
_entity_poly.pdbx_strand_id
1 'polypeptide(L)'
;MEYETPQFFHVMQYAADADGDTIDMVSGNPDWEPPAAIRDGLHAYADSDADAFQYAPSDGLRPLREAIAARRNVETDRVIVTNGTAEANYLGMATALDDDRGDAVVLIDPVYPYYAGKTTLLGGTPRLVAASRDGSLDREATCDAIGDDTAVVVLNTPNNPTGAVYDLDAIRAVADTAAAHDALVVVDEVYSHFDFAGDFESALTLDADNVVVTSGVSKSMAITGFRVGYAVLPPALVDAAKTRHMLVNISASRPAQQAVAEAYRETDPDYYADARNRLESRIESFTTALDAAGAEYTTPDGAFYVLARFDEFPGTMDNVKTLIDEAGVAGMPGATFGTAREDWIRFALVTPQVDEAAGRLANYFAD
;
A
#
# COMPACT_ATOMS: atom_id res chain seq x y z
N MET A 1 2.29 -2.30 -26.88
CA MET A 1 2.00 -1.72 -25.57
C MET A 1 3.26 -0.99 -25.15
N GLU A 2 3.22 0.31 -25.07
CA GLU A 2 4.36 1.10 -24.57
C GLU A 2 4.18 1.23 -23.05
N TYR A 3 5.14 0.73 -22.29
CA TYR A 3 5.19 0.92 -20.84
C TYR A 3 6.12 2.08 -20.54
N GLU A 4 5.60 3.14 -19.95
CA GLU A 4 6.41 4.22 -19.44
C GLU A 4 7.04 3.83 -18.09
N THR A 5 8.29 4.27 -17.89
CA THR A 5 8.92 4.14 -16.57
C THR A 5 8.12 4.98 -15.56
N PRO A 6 7.67 4.41 -14.44
CA PRO A 6 6.91 5.17 -13.46
C PRO A 6 7.64 6.46 -13.04
N GLN A 7 6.94 7.58 -12.96
CA GLN A 7 7.49 8.89 -12.57
C GLN A 7 8.26 8.83 -11.24
N PHE A 8 7.87 7.92 -10.37
CA PHE A 8 8.54 7.60 -9.12
C PHE A 8 10.06 7.42 -9.28
N PHE A 9 10.51 6.66 -10.29
CA PHE A 9 11.94 6.43 -10.55
C PHE A 9 12.65 7.70 -11.02
N HIS A 10 11.98 8.55 -11.78
CA HIS A 10 12.57 9.80 -12.27
C HIS A 10 12.83 10.77 -11.11
N VAL A 11 11.90 10.90 -10.16
CA VAL A 11 12.10 11.75 -8.97
C VAL A 11 13.20 11.20 -8.08
N MET A 12 13.18 9.89 -7.79
CA MET A 12 14.22 9.26 -6.98
C MET A 12 15.62 9.41 -7.60
N GLN A 13 15.74 9.24 -8.92
CA GLN A 13 17.00 9.41 -9.62
C GLN A 13 17.46 10.87 -9.54
N TYR A 14 16.55 11.83 -9.78
CA TYR A 14 16.88 13.25 -9.69
C TYR A 14 17.35 13.64 -8.28
N ALA A 15 16.63 13.19 -7.24
CA ALA A 15 17.00 13.44 -5.86
C ALA A 15 18.36 12.82 -5.47
N ALA A 16 18.67 11.63 -6.02
CA ALA A 16 19.95 10.97 -5.78
C ALA A 16 21.13 11.64 -6.50
N ASP A 17 20.89 12.28 -7.65
CA ASP A 17 21.89 12.97 -8.46
C ASP A 17 22.03 14.47 -8.08
N ALA A 18 21.15 15.01 -7.23
CA ALA A 18 21.16 16.41 -6.82
C ALA A 18 22.43 16.75 -6.03
N ASP A 19 23.01 17.92 -6.34
CA ASP A 19 24.14 18.49 -5.61
C ASP A 19 23.65 19.05 -4.26
N GLY A 20 23.73 18.28 -3.19
CA GLY A 20 23.37 18.76 -1.87
C GLY A 20 22.90 17.65 -0.91
N ASP A 21 22.51 18.07 0.28
CA ASP A 21 21.95 17.22 1.32
C ASP A 21 20.42 17.13 1.13
N THR A 22 19.99 16.29 0.19
CA THR A 22 18.57 16.10 -0.14
C THR A 22 17.94 15.09 0.80
N ILE A 23 16.85 15.48 1.47
CA ILE A 23 16.05 14.60 2.30
C ILE A 23 15.05 13.87 1.43
N ASP A 24 15.16 12.53 1.36
CA ASP A 24 14.23 11.67 0.62
C ASP A 24 12.91 11.49 1.41
N MET A 25 11.85 12.15 0.94
CA MET A 25 10.47 11.91 1.38
C MET A 25 9.62 11.31 0.24
N VAL A 26 10.26 10.73 -0.78
CA VAL A 26 9.61 10.02 -1.88
C VAL A 26 9.41 8.55 -1.55
N SER A 27 10.44 7.92 -0.97
CA SER A 27 10.47 6.48 -0.68
C SER A 27 9.56 6.10 0.47
N GLY A 28 8.71 5.10 0.27
CA GLY A 28 7.89 4.53 1.34
C GLY A 28 8.58 3.36 2.06
N ASN A 29 9.88 3.47 2.33
CA ASN A 29 10.66 2.44 3.03
C ASN A 29 10.82 2.81 4.50
N PRO A 30 10.19 2.06 5.45
CA PRO A 30 10.38 2.31 6.87
C PRO A 30 11.84 2.33 7.29
N ASP A 31 12.23 3.29 8.12
CA ASP A 31 13.60 3.59 8.53
C ASP A 31 13.99 3.02 9.91
N TRP A 32 13.14 2.21 10.49
CA TRP A 32 13.43 1.55 11.77
C TRP A 32 13.86 0.10 11.58
N GLU A 33 14.52 -0.44 12.61
CA GLU A 33 15.00 -1.82 12.60
C GLU A 33 13.85 -2.83 12.49
N PRO A 34 14.01 -3.90 11.71
CA PRO A 34 13.06 -5.00 11.70
C PRO A 34 13.02 -5.72 13.06
N PRO A 35 11.96 -6.48 13.36
CA PRO A 35 11.92 -7.32 14.56
C PRO A 35 13.14 -8.24 14.64
N ALA A 36 13.73 -8.39 15.83
CA ALA A 36 14.91 -9.27 16.03
C ALA A 36 14.64 -10.71 15.55
N ALA A 37 13.43 -11.20 15.76
CA ALA A 37 12.98 -12.52 15.32
C ALA A 37 13.10 -12.77 13.80
N ILE A 38 13.17 -11.73 12.97
CA ILE A 38 13.47 -11.85 11.54
C ILE A 38 14.89 -12.42 11.35
N ARG A 39 15.88 -11.92 12.08
CA ARG A 39 17.26 -12.39 12.01
C ARG A 39 17.39 -13.81 12.58
N ASP A 40 16.72 -14.07 13.69
CA ASP A 40 16.69 -15.39 14.32
C ASP A 40 16.09 -16.45 13.38
N GLY A 41 15.00 -16.13 12.71
CA GLY A 41 14.37 -17.00 11.71
C GLY A 41 15.25 -17.26 10.49
N LEU A 42 16.05 -16.27 10.03
CA LEU A 42 17.03 -16.49 8.96
C LEU A 42 18.19 -17.39 9.40
N HIS A 43 18.70 -17.21 10.62
CA HIS A 43 19.74 -18.08 11.18
C HIS A 43 19.22 -19.51 11.33
N ALA A 44 18.03 -19.71 11.88
CA ALA A 44 17.40 -21.01 12.00
C ALA A 44 17.19 -21.67 10.63
N TYR A 45 16.85 -20.88 9.59
CA TYR A 45 16.73 -21.40 8.24
C TYR A 45 18.09 -21.84 7.67
N ALA A 46 19.16 -21.06 7.89
CA ALA A 46 20.50 -21.39 7.41
C ALA A 46 21.04 -22.70 8.01
N ASP A 47 20.63 -23.02 9.24
CA ASP A 47 21.03 -24.24 9.96
C ASP A 47 20.09 -25.45 9.68
N SER A 48 19.11 -25.29 8.79
CA SER A 48 18.15 -26.35 8.46
C SER A 48 18.75 -27.46 7.60
N ASP A 49 18.07 -28.60 7.61
CA ASP A 49 18.42 -29.74 6.73
C ASP A 49 18.20 -29.41 5.24
N ALA A 50 18.84 -30.18 4.35
CA ALA A 50 18.82 -29.96 2.90
C ALA A 50 17.40 -29.86 2.31
N ASP A 51 16.41 -30.54 2.86
CA ASP A 51 15.02 -30.51 2.40
C ASP A 51 14.36 -29.12 2.59
N ALA A 52 14.86 -28.34 3.53
CA ALA A 52 14.37 -26.96 3.74
C ALA A 52 14.80 -26.01 2.60
N PHE A 53 15.77 -26.37 1.77
CA PHE A 53 16.25 -25.57 0.64
C PHE A 53 15.49 -25.87 -0.67
N GLN A 54 14.51 -26.77 -0.63
CA GLN A 54 13.67 -27.10 -1.78
C GLN A 54 12.51 -26.08 -1.92
N TYR A 55 11.75 -26.15 -3.02
CA TYR A 55 10.58 -25.29 -3.22
C TYR A 55 9.65 -25.31 -2.01
N ALA A 56 9.14 -24.14 -1.64
CA ALA A 56 8.02 -24.05 -0.72
C ALA A 56 6.73 -24.54 -1.40
N PRO A 57 5.69 -24.95 -0.64
CA PRO A 57 4.37 -25.12 -1.21
C PRO A 57 3.93 -23.84 -1.97
N SER A 58 3.19 -24.01 -3.07
CA SER A 58 2.77 -22.89 -3.93
C SER A 58 1.88 -21.88 -3.21
N ASP A 59 1.12 -22.30 -2.22
CA ASP A 59 0.29 -21.42 -1.38
C ASP A 59 1.05 -20.85 -0.17
N GLY A 60 2.31 -21.24 0.01
CA GLY A 60 3.17 -20.78 1.09
C GLY A 60 3.39 -21.80 2.21
N LEU A 61 4.40 -21.54 3.06
CA LEU A 61 4.69 -22.39 4.21
C LEU A 61 3.51 -22.43 5.17
N ARG A 62 3.12 -23.65 5.56
CA ARG A 62 1.97 -23.85 6.46
C ARG A 62 2.08 -23.07 7.78
N PRO A 63 3.24 -23.03 8.49
CA PRO A 63 3.35 -22.25 9.71
C PRO A 63 3.09 -20.74 9.50
N LEU A 64 3.50 -20.18 8.35
CA LEU A 64 3.23 -18.78 8.03
C LEU A 64 1.75 -18.55 7.72
N ARG A 65 1.13 -19.42 6.93
CA ARG A 65 -0.31 -19.35 6.61
C ARG A 65 -1.17 -19.45 7.87
N GLU A 66 -0.84 -20.38 8.78
CA GLU A 66 -1.53 -20.54 10.07
C GLU A 66 -1.37 -19.28 10.95
N ALA A 67 -0.18 -18.68 10.98
CA ALA A 67 0.08 -17.44 11.73
C ALA A 67 -0.71 -16.24 11.16
N ILE A 68 -0.78 -16.12 9.83
CA ILE A 68 -1.60 -15.10 9.15
C ILE A 68 -3.09 -15.35 9.44
N ALA A 69 -3.56 -16.59 9.25
CA ALA A 69 -4.95 -16.96 9.44
C ALA A 69 -5.45 -16.66 10.86
N ALA A 70 -4.64 -17.01 11.87
CA ALA A 70 -4.94 -16.72 13.27
C ALA A 70 -5.03 -15.21 13.56
N ARG A 71 -4.13 -14.39 13.00
CA ARG A 71 -4.14 -12.92 13.17
C ARG A 71 -5.30 -12.24 12.45
N ARG A 72 -5.73 -12.82 11.33
CA ARG A 72 -6.79 -12.28 10.48
C ARG A 72 -8.16 -12.89 10.78
N ASN A 73 -8.23 -13.86 11.70
CA ASN A 73 -9.43 -14.62 12.07
C ASN A 73 -10.14 -15.24 10.86
N VAL A 74 -9.36 -15.95 10.03
CA VAL A 74 -9.85 -16.65 8.83
C VAL A 74 -9.33 -18.09 8.78
N GLU A 75 -9.93 -18.92 7.92
CA GLU A 75 -9.45 -20.27 7.67
C GLU A 75 -8.10 -20.23 6.90
N THR A 76 -7.17 -21.11 7.30
CA THR A 76 -5.82 -21.19 6.72
C THR A 76 -5.84 -21.45 5.21
N ASP A 77 -6.83 -22.19 4.72
CA ASP A 77 -6.94 -22.54 3.31
C ASP A 77 -7.34 -21.37 2.41
N ARG A 78 -7.82 -20.27 2.99
CA ARG A 78 -8.11 -19.03 2.29
C ARG A 78 -6.86 -18.16 2.06
N VAL A 79 -5.71 -18.49 2.67
CA VAL A 79 -4.49 -17.68 2.64
C VAL A 79 -3.54 -18.19 1.58
N ILE A 80 -3.10 -17.31 0.66
CA ILE A 80 -2.00 -17.53 -0.28
C ILE A 80 -0.89 -16.55 0.03
N VAL A 81 0.31 -17.05 0.32
CA VAL A 81 1.52 -16.23 0.51
C VAL A 81 2.12 -15.86 -0.84
N THR A 82 2.48 -14.59 -0.99
CA THR A 82 2.89 -13.98 -2.27
C THR A 82 4.23 -13.26 -2.15
N ASN A 83 4.83 -12.89 -3.28
CA ASN A 83 6.06 -12.07 -3.34
C ASN A 83 5.75 -10.58 -3.06
N GLY A 84 5.29 -10.30 -1.85
CA GLY A 84 4.80 -9.02 -1.38
C GLY A 84 3.37 -8.73 -1.80
N THR A 85 2.77 -7.70 -1.21
CA THR A 85 1.40 -7.25 -1.48
C THR A 85 1.18 -6.90 -2.96
N ALA A 86 2.24 -6.49 -3.67
CA ALA A 86 2.15 -6.20 -5.09
C ALA A 86 1.69 -7.40 -5.93
N GLU A 87 2.14 -8.62 -5.61
CA GLU A 87 1.64 -9.83 -6.24
C GLU A 87 0.26 -10.22 -5.71
N ALA A 88 -0.02 -10.04 -4.43
CA ALA A 88 -1.35 -10.30 -3.88
C ALA A 88 -2.43 -9.49 -4.61
N ASN A 89 -2.17 -8.19 -4.82
CA ASN A 89 -3.03 -7.31 -5.62
C ASN A 89 -3.17 -7.79 -7.08
N TYR A 90 -2.05 -8.20 -7.68
CA TYR A 90 -2.07 -8.77 -9.03
C TYR A 90 -2.96 -10.00 -9.11
N LEU A 91 -2.87 -10.92 -8.14
CA LEU A 91 -3.69 -12.14 -8.11
C LEU A 91 -5.19 -11.82 -7.97
N GLY A 92 -5.55 -10.90 -7.07
CA GLY A 92 -6.94 -10.47 -6.88
C GLY A 92 -7.52 -9.85 -8.15
N MET A 93 -6.81 -8.88 -8.75
CA MET A 93 -7.22 -8.20 -9.98
C MET A 93 -7.27 -9.17 -11.18
N ALA A 94 -6.26 -10.03 -11.32
CA ALA A 94 -6.20 -10.98 -12.41
C ALA A 94 -7.29 -12.05 -12.33
N THR A 95 -7.66 -12.48 -11.12
CA THR A 95 -8.77 -13.42 -10.91
C THR A 95 -10.12 -12.80 -11.32
N ALA A 96 -10.30 -11.50 -11.07
CA ALA A 96 -11.49 -10.77 -11.50
C ALA A 96 -11.58 -10.60 -13.02
N LEU A 97 -10.45 -10.28 -13.66
CA LEU A 97 -10.38 -9.98 -15.11
C LEU A 97 -10.32 -11.23 -16.01
N ASP A 98 -10.13 -12.41 -15.44
CA ASP A 98 -10.15 -13.69 -16.19
C ASP A 98 -11.56 -14.22 -16.48
N ASP A 99 -12.54 -13.68 -15.83
CA ASP A 99 -13.95 -14.09 -15.94
C ASP A 99 -14.67 -13.18 -16.95
N ASP A 100 -15.80 -13.61 -17.48
CA ASP A 100 -16.64 -12.81 -18.38
C ASP A 100 -17.38 -11.64 -17.65
N ARG A 101 -16.78 -11.09 -16.58
CA ARG A 101 -17.33 -10.02 -15.72
C ARG A 101 -17.25 -8.63 -16.33
N GLY A 102 -16.45 -8.44 -17.36
CA GLY A 102 -16.12 -7.14 -17.92
C GLY A 102 -14.63 -6.83 -17.82
N ASP A 103 -14.23 -5.61 -18.22
CA ASP A 103 -12.83 -5.17 -18.24
C ASP A 103 -12.58 -3.88 -17.43
N ALA A 104 -13.62 -3.23 -16.94
CA ALA A 104 -13.47 -2.02 -16.16
C ALA A 104 -12.94 -2.31 -14.75
N VAL A 105 -11.92 -1.56 -14.34
CA VAL A 105 -11.35 -1.59 -12.99
C VAL A 105 -11.54 -0.23 -12.35
N VAL A 106 -12.40 -0.17 -11.32
CA VAL A 106 -12.68 1.06 -10.57
C VAL A 106 -11.56 1.29 -9.56
N LEU A 107 -10.94 2.47 -9.61
CA LEU A 107 -9.83 2.90 -8.77
C LEU A 107 -10.15 4.26 -8.14
N ILE A 108 -9.78 4.44 -6.87
CA ILE A 108 -10.02 5.71 -6.15
C ILE A 108 -8.85 6.67 -6.39
N ASP A 109 -9.13 7.83 -6.97
CA ASP A 109 -8.16 8.87 -7.32
C ASP A 109 -8.09 9.95 -6.19
N PRO A 110 -6.93 10.20 -5.58
CA PRO A 110 -5.59 9.78 -5.98
C PRO A 110 -5.30 8.31 -5.68
N VAL A 111 -4.64 7.64 -6.63
CA VAL A 111 -4.44 6.19 -6.64
C VAL A 111 -2.96 5.82 -6.64
N TYR A 112 -2.57 4.81 -5.87
CA TYR A 112 -1.22 4.26 -5.99
C TYR A 112 -0.99 3.74 -7.42
N PRO A 113 0.00 4.28 -8.17
CA PRO A 113 0.07 4.15 -9.64
C PRO A 113 0.18 2.71 -10.14
N TYR A 114 0.67 1.79 -9.31
CA TYR A 114 0.79 0.38 -9.68
C TYR A 114 -0.56 -0.34 -9.85
N TYR A 115 -1.67 0.19 -9.31
CA TYR A 115 -2.99 -0.40 -9.57
C TYR A 115 -3.42 -0.12 -11.02
N ALA A 116 -3.32 1.14 -11.47
CA ALA A 116 -3.61 1.50 -12.86
C ALA A 116 -2.67 0.77 -13.84
N GLY A 117 -1.37 0.68 -13.51
CA GLY A 117 -0.40 -0.09 -14.29
C GLY A 117 -0.74 -1.56 -14.39
N LYS A 118 -1.16 -2.22 -13.29
CA LYS A 118 -1.62 -3.62 -13.31
C LYS A 118 -2.90 -3.81 -14.11
N THR A 119 -3.85 -2.86 -14.00
CA THR A 119 -5.07 -2.87 -14.80
C THR A 119 -4.73 -2.98 -16.28
N THR A 120 -3.88 -2.08 -16.79
CA THR A 120 -3.43 -2.10 -18.18
C THR A 120 -2.65 -3.36 -18.55
N LEU A 121 -1.76 -3.84 -17.65
CA LEU A 121 -0.99 -5.06 -17.83
C LEU A 121 -1.89 -6.30 -18.00
N LEU A 122 -3.01 -6.33 -17.30
CA LEU A 122 -3.99 -7.41 -17.31
C LEU A 122 -5.02 -7.26 -18.45
N GLY A 123 -4.94 -6.22 -19.27
CA GLY A 123 -5.87 -5.96 -20.36
C GLY A 123 -7.17 -5.26 -19.93
N GLY A 124 -7.27 -4.84 -18.68
CA GLY A 124 -8.41 -4.09 -18.16
C GLY A 124 -8.34 -2.60 -18.49
N THR A 125 -9.43 -1.90 -18.26
CA THR A 125 -9.62 -0.47 -18.47
C THR A 125 -9.78 0.25 -17.12
N PRO A 126 -8.85 1.14 -16.69
CA PRO A 126 -8.98 1.85 -15.44
C PRO A 126 -10.09 2.90 -15.50
N ARG A 127 -10.97 2.91 -14.48
CA ARG A 127 -12.02 3.90 -14.24
C ARG A 127 -11.70 4.61 -12.93
N LEU A 128 -11.26 5.87 -13.03
CA LEU A 128 -10.89 6.66 -11.86
C LEU A 128 -12.13 7.34 -11.25
N VAL A 129 -12.27 7.25 -9.93
CA VAL A 129 -13.30 7.92 -9.14
C VAL A 129 -12.60 8.82 -8.13
N ALA A 130 -12.91 10.11 -8.13
CA ALA A 130 -12.28 11.03 -7.20
C ALA A 130 -12.67 10.72 -5.75
N ALA A 131 -11.69 10.69 -4.85
CA ALA A 131 -11.92 10.65 -3.41
C ALA A 131 -12.53 11.96 -2.93
N SER A 132 -13.16 11.93 -1.76
CA SER A 132 -13.62 13.13 -1.06
C SER A 132 -12.46 14.11 -0.80
N ARG A 133 -12.78 15.36 -0.43
CA ARG A 133 -11.77 16.41 -0.26
C ARG A 133 -10.74 16.07 0.84
N ASP A 134 -11.16 15.40 1.89
CA ASP A 134 -10.32 14.90 2.99
C ASP A 134 -9.51 13.66 2.65
N GLY A 135 -9.70 13.07 1.47
CA GLY A 135 -9.05 11.84 1.02
C GLY A 135 -9.83 10.57 1.34
N SER A 136 -10.97 10.66 2.01
CA SER A 136 -11.84 9.52 2.32
C SER A 136 -12.52 8.96 1.07
N LEU A 137 -13.04 7.74 1.17
CA LEU A 137 -13.80 7.08 0.11
C LEU A 137 -15.12 7.80 -0.13
N ASP A 138 -15.32 8.36 -1.32
CA ASP A 138 -16.64 8.83 -1.75
C ASP A 138 -17.51 7.61 -2.09
N ARG A 139 -18.32 7.20 -1.13
CA ARG A 139 -19.18 6.02 -1.24
C ARG A 139 -20.16 6.12 -2.39
N GLU A 140 -20.81 7.29 -2.54
CA GLU A 140 -21.86 7.48 -3.56
C GLU A 140 -21.25 7.46 -4.96
N ALA A 141 -20.22 8.26 -5.20
CA ALA A 141 -19.53 8.31 -6.47
C ALA A 141 -18.88 6.95 -6.84
N THR A 142 -18.38 6.21 -5.85
CA THR A 142 -17.77 4.89 -6.09
C THR A 142 -18.83 3.86 -6.46
N CYS A 143 -19.97 3.82 -5.76
CA CYS A 143 -21.07 2.93 -6.11
C CYS A 143 -21.66 3.25 -7.48
N ASP A 144 -21.83 4.54 -7.82
CA ASP A 144 -22.33 4.96 -9.13
C ASP A 144 -21.40 4.61 -10.30
N ALA A 145 -20.11 4.45 -10.03
CA ALA A 145 -19.13 4.05 -11.03
C ALA A 145 -19.11 2.53 -11.31
N ILE A 146 -19.79 1.72 -10.52
CA ILE A 146 -19.87 0.27 -10.69
C ILE A 146 -21.04 -0.07 -11.63
N GLY A 147 -20.78 -0.86 -12.65
CA GLY A 147 -21.78 -1.32 -13.62
C GLY A 147 -21.50 -2.73 -14.11
N ASP A 148 -22.30 -3.21 -15.04
CA ASP A 148 -22.21 -4.58 -15.61
C ASP A 148 -20.89 -4.85 -16.35
N ASP A 149 -20.13 -3.81 -16.69
CA ASP A 149 -18.80 -3.89 -17.31
C ASP A 149 -17.66 -3.87 -16.28
N THR A 150 -17.98 -3.75 -14.99
CA THR A 150 -16.98 -3.69 -13.92
C THR A 150 -16.53 -5.08 -13.52
N ALA A 151 -15.24 -5.37 -13.66
CA ALA A 151 -14.64 -6.61 -13.18
C ALA A 151 -14.24 -6.53 -11.70
N VAL A 152 -13.66 -5.40 -11.29
CA VAL A 152 -13.14 -5.23 -9.93
C VAL A 152 -13.10 -3.77 -9.49
N VAL A 153 -13.33 -3.55 -8.21
CA VAL A 153 -13.03 -2.30 -7.50
C VAL A 153 -11.77 -2.52 -6.66
N VAL A 154 -10.79 -1.63 -6.72
CA VAL A 154 -9.58 -1.72 -5.88
C VAL A 154 -9.58 -0.57 -4.88
N LEU A 155 -9.57 -0.92 -3.61
CA LEU A 155 -9.49 0.00 -2.47
C LEU A 155 -8.15 -0.19 -1.75
N ASN A 156 -7.58 0.88 -1.21
CA ASN A 156 -6.41 0.81 -0.35
C ASN A 156 -6.69 1.60 0.94
N THR A 157 -6.68 0.90 2.08
CA THR A 157 -6.96 1.52 3.37
C THR A 157 -6.12 0.87 4.48
N PRO A 158 -5.44 1.65 5.30
CA PRO A 158 -5.15 3.09 5.18
C PRO A 158 -4.51 3.44 3.83
N ASN A 159 -4.79 4.63 3.29
CA ASN A 159 -4.55 4.97 1.90
C ASN A 159 -3.15 5.54 1.63
N ASN A 160 -2.56 5.15 0.52
CA ASN A 160 -1.45 5.83 -0.13
C ASN A 160 -1.97 6.44 -1.44
N PRO A 161 -2.04 7.80 -1.60
CA PRO A 161 -1.17 8.79 -0.92
C PRO A 161 -1.83 9.64 0.19
N THR A 162 -3.12 9.50 0.48
CA THR A 162 -3.87 10.49 1.29
C THR A 162 -3.71 10.31 2.79
N GLY A 163 -3.34 9.11 3.26
CA GLY A 163 -3.37 8.76 4.68
C GLY A 163 -4.76 8.46 5.24
N ALA A 164 -5.82 8.57 4.45
CA ALA A 164 -7.18 8.33 4.91
C ALA A 164 -7.42 6.86 5.29
N VAL A 165 -8.18 6.64 6.35
CA VAL A 165 -8.75 5.34 6.73
C VAL A 165 -10.19 5.31 6.22
N TYR A 166 -10.51 4.29 5.41
CA TYR A 166 -11.85 4.18 4.84
C TYR A 166 -12.80 3.52 5.82
N ASP A 167 -13.96 4.14 5.99
CA ASP A 167 -15.06 3.62 6.80
C ASP A 167 -15.54 2.25 6.32
N LEU A 168 -15.68 1.28 7.23
CA LEU A 168 -16.09 -0.08 6.89
C LEU A 168 -17.49 -0.14 6.28
N ASP A 169 -18.43 0.73 6.70
CA ASP A 169 -19.77 0.78 6.12
C ASP A 169 -19.74 1.33 4.68
N ALA A 170 -18.79 2.22 4.36
CA ALA A 170 -18.56 2.64 2.98
C ALA A 170 -17.99 1.50 2.13
N ILE A 171 -17.01 0.74 2.65
CA ILE A 171 -16.47 -0.45 1.98
C ILE A 171 -17.56 -1.50 1.79
N ARG A 172 -18.43 -1.73 2.78
CA ARG A 172 -19.60 -2.64 2.70
C ARG A 172 -20.51 -2.24 1.56
N ALA A 173 -20.89 -0.97 1.47
CA ALA A 173 -21.77 -0.50 0.41
C ALA A 173 -21.17 -0.72 -0.99
N VAL A 174 -19.85 -0.49 -1.15
CA VAL A 174 -19.13 -0.78 -2.39
C VAL A 174 -19.14 -2.29 -2.68
N ALA A 175 -18.90 -3.15 -1.67
CA ALA A 175 -18.92 -4.59 -1.82
C ALA A 175 -20.31 -5.11 -2.22
N ASP A 176 -21.37 -4.60 -1.59
CA ASP A 176 -22.76 -4.97 -1.89
C ASP A 176 -23.13 -4.54 -3.32
N THR A 177 -22.74 -3.32 -3.73
CA THR A 177 -22.97 -2.84 -5.11
C THR A 177 -22.19 -3.68 -6.12
N ALA A 178 -20.92 -3.96 -5.85
CA ALA A 178 -20.08 -4.79 -6.70
C ALA A 178 -20.66 -6.21 -6.85
N ALA A 179 -21.16 -6.80 -5.76
CA ALA A 179 -21.82 -8.11 -5.78
C ALA A 179 -23.06 -8.12 -6.66
N ALA A 180 -23.85 -7.03 -6.66
CA ALA A 180 -25.04 -6.90 -7.51
C ALA A 180 -24.71 -6.86 -9.02
N HIS A 181 -23.48 -6.53 -9.38
CA HIS A 181 -22.93 -6.49 -10.74
C HIS A 181 -21.92 -7.63 -11.01
N ASP A 182 -21.87 -8.64 -10.16
CA ASP A 182 -20.92 -9.77 -10.24
C ASP A 182 -19.44 -9.34 -10.25
N ALA A 183 -19.12 -8.17 -9.71
CA ALA A 183 -17.77 -7.65 -9.60
C ALA A 183 -17.10 -8.03 -8.28
N LEU A 184 -15.76 -8.14 -8.29
CA LEU A 184 -14.96 -8.34 -7.09
C LEU A 184 -14.54 -6.99 -6.47
N VAL A 185 -14.19 -7.05 -5.18
CA VAL A 185 -13.52 -5.94 -4.49
C VAL A 185 -12.19 -6.43 -3.95
N VAL A 186 -11.09 -5.78 -4.32
CA VAL A 186 -9.76 -6.00 -3.76
C VAL A 186 -9.47 -4.89 -2.78
N VAL A 187 -9.27 -5.22 -1.51
CA VAL A 187 -8.94 -4.27 -0.44
C VAL A 187 -7.50 -4.49 0.00
N ASP A 188 -6.62 -3.55 -0.34
CA ASP A 188 -5.21 -3.56 0.08
C ASP A 188 -5.07 -2.92 1.46
N GLU A 189 -4.76 -3.74 2.46
CA GLU A 189 -4.61 -3.38 3.86
C GLU A 189 -3.15 -3.38 4.32
N VAL A 190 -2.19 -3.13 3.43
CA VAL A 190 -0.75 -3.20 3.76
C VAL A 190 -0.31 -2.21 4.84
N TYR A 191 -1.10 -1.16 5.08
CA TYR A 191 -0.85 -0.15 6.10
C TYR A 191 -1.71 -0.34 7.37
N SER A 192 -2.45 -1.43 7.53
CA SER A 192 -3.38 -1.67 8.65
C SER A 192 -2.78 -1.55 10.06
N HIS A 193 -1.46 -1.69 10.20
CA HIS A 193 -0.75 -1.47 11.46
C HIS A 193 -0.54 0.02 11.83
N PHE A 194 -0.75 0.92 10.87
CA PHE A 194 -0.57 2.37 10.99
C PHE A 194 -1.93 3.05 10.89
N ASP A 195 -2.76 2.81 11.88
CA ASP A 195 -4.03 3.44 12.15
C ASP A 195 -3.85 4.26 13.41
N PHE A 196 -3.97 5.58 13.29
CA PHE A 196 -3.71 6.54 14.37
C PHE A 196 -5.01 6.99 15.05
N ALA A 197 -6.12 7.00 14.32
CA ALA A 197 -7.45 7.34 14.87
C ALA A 197 -8.09 6.17 15.63
N GLY A 198 -7.70 4.93 15.32
CA GLY A 198 -8.30 3.72 15.89
C GLY A 198 -9.58 3.30 15.16
N ASP A 199 -9.79 3.79 13.95
CA ASP A 199 -11.01 3.59 13.16
C ASP A 199 -10.87 2.50 12.10
N PHE A 200 -9.67 1.92 11.92
CA PHE A 200 -9.45 0.88 10.94
C PHE A 200 -10.12 -0.44 11.34
N GLU A 201 -11.02 -0.89 10.49
CA GLU A 201 -11.57 -2.23 10.54
C GLU A 201 -11.27 -2.98 9.24
N SER A 202 -10.85 -4.26 9.37
CA SER A 202 -10.55 -5.05 8.18
C SER A 202 -11.80 -5.42 7.39
N ALA A 203 -11.72 -5.31 6.06
CA ALA A 203 -12.78 -5.77 5.16
C ALA A 203 -13.08 -7.27 5.28
N LEU A 204 -12.23 -8.07 5.92
CA LEU A 204 -12.51 -9.48 6.24
C LEU A 204 -13.69 -9.65 7.19
N THR A 205 -14.01 -8.63 8.01
CA THR A 205 -15.16 -8.66 8.92
C THR A 205 -16.51 -8.58 8.19
N LEU A 206 -16.51 -8.23 6.90
CA LEU A 206 -17.71 -8.23 6.06
C LEU A 206 -18.21 -9.64 5.75
N ASP A 207 -17.33 -10.66 5.80
CA ASP A 207 -17.60 -12.05 5.42
C ASP A 207 -18.30 -12.16 4.06
N ALA A 208 -17.81 -11.42 3.09
CA ALA A 208 -18.41 -11.31 1.75
C ALA A 208 -17.67 -12.20 0.73
N ASP A 209 -18.43 -12.89 -0.11
CA ASP A 209 -17.90 -13.84 -1.10
C ASP A 209 -17.23 -13.18 -2.32
N ASN A 210 -17.34 -11.85 -2.45
CA ASN A 210 -16.72 -11.06 -3.53
C ASN A 210 -15.58 -10.14 -3.04
N VAL A 211 -15.15 -10.26 -1.77
CA VAL A 211 -14.08 -9.43 -1.21
C VAL A 211 -12.79 -10.25 -1.08
N VAL A 212 -11.73 -9.75 -1.71
CA VAL A 212 -10.35 -10.24 -1.58
C VAL A 212 -9.56 -9.22 -0.77
N VAL A 213 -9.00 -9.63 0.35
CA VAL A 213 -8.11 -8.76 1.15
C VAL A 213 -6.67 -9.11 0.87
N THR A 214 -5.88 -8.09 0.58
CA THR A 214 -4.43 -8.22 0.36
C THR A 214 -3.66 -7.45 1.42
N SER A 215 -2.52 -7.98 1.83
CA SER A 215 -1.64 -7.31 2.79
C SER A 215 -0.23 -7.88 2.73
N GLY A 216 0.65 -7.44 3.60
CA GLY A 216 2.02 -7.91 3.70
C GLY A 216 2.77 -7.31 4.86
N VAL A 217 3.99 -7.79 5.06
CA VAL A 217 4.84 -7.39 6.19
C VAL A 217 5.90 -6.34 5.83
N SER A 218 5.93 -5.93 4.56
CA SER A 218 6.92 -4.96 4.04
C SER A 218 6.97 -3.67 4.85
N LYS A 219 5.80 -3.19 5.30
CA LYS A 219 5.67 -1.92 6.00
C LYS A 219 5.68 -2.12 7.52
N SER A 220 4.84 -3.01 8.02
CA SER A 220 4.69 -3.26 9.46
C SER A 220 5.94 -3.80 10.14
N MET A 221 6.79 -4.54 9.43
CA MET A 221 8.04 -5.11 9.94
C MET A 221 9.30 -4.45 9.38
N ALA A 222 9.19 -3.36 8.60
CA ALA A 222 10.32 -2.68 7.98
C ALA A 222 11.23 -3.59 7.12
N ILE A 223 10.64 -4.53 6.38
CA ILE A 223 11.34 -5.55 5.56
C ILE A 223 10.91 -5.53 4.10
N THR A 224 10.88 -4.37 3.47
CA THR A 224 10.43 -4.20 2.08
C THR A 224 11.15 -5.13 1.09
N GLY A 225 12.43 -5.42 1.34
CA GLY A 225 13.28 -6.31 0.52
C GLY A 225 12.98 -7.80 0.67
N PHE A 226 12.26 -8.23 1.70
CA PHE A 226 11.92 -9.66 1.90
C PHE A 226 10.87 -10.17 0.92
N ARG A 227 10.04 -9.26 0.37
CA ARG A 227 9.01 -9.62 -0.59
C ARG A 227 8.04 -10.67 -0.04
N VAL A 228 7.50 -10.48 1.15
CA VAL A 228 6.47 -11.33 1.74
C VAL A 228 5.17 -10.54 1.90
N GLY A 229 4.12 -11.04 1.24
CA GLY A 229 2.75 -10.57 1.33
C GLY A 229 1.80 -11.76 1.29
N TYR A 230 0.52 -11.48 1.30
CA TYR A 230 -0.51 -12.51 1.22
C TYR A 230 -1.83 -11.95 0.68
N ALA A 231 -2.62 -12.85 0.11
CA ALA A 231 -4.01 -12.62 -0.20
C ALA A 231 -4.88 -13.54 0.67
N VAL A 232 -5.98 -13.01 1.18
CA VAL A 232 -7.08 -13.78 1.78
C VAL A 232 -8.25 -13.73 0.81
N LEU A 233 -8.59 -14.89 0.28
CA LEU A 233 -9.59 -15.00 -0.78
C LEU A 233 -10.89 -15.66 -0.27
N PRO A 234 -12.03 -15.35 -0.89
CA PRO A 234 -13.21 -16.19 -0.80
C PRO A 234 -12.89 -17.63 -1.23
N PRO A 235 -13.50 -18.66 -0.59
CA PRO A 235 -13.19 -20.06 -0.88
C PRO A 235 -13.28 -20.43 -2.37
N ALA A 236 -14.25 -19.88 -3.08
CA ALA A 236 -14.47 -20.14 -4.50
C ALA A 236 -13.33 -19.67 -5.42
N LEU A 237 -12.52 -18.69 -4.98
CA LEU A 237 -11.46 -18.08 -5.79
C LEU A 237 -10.07 -18.66 -5.50
N VAL A 238 -9.90 -19.43 -4.41
CA VAL A 238 -8.59 -19.89 -3.94
C VAL A 238 -7.85 -20.72 -4.99
N ASP A 239 -8.51 -21.71 -5.59
CA ASP A 239 -7.87 -22.65 -6.52
C ASP A 239 -7.40 -21.94 -7.81
N ALA A 240 -8.21 -21.00 -8.34
CA ALA A 240 -7.86 -20.22 -9.51
C ALA A 240 -6.66 -19.30 -9.22
N ALA A 241 -6.69 -18.56 -8.09
CA ALA A 241 -5.60 -17.69 -7.68
C ALA A 241 -4.31 -18.49 -7.38
N LYS A 242 -4.40 -19.63 -6.70
CA LYS A 242 -3.26 -20.50 -6.43
C LYS A 242 -2.63 -21.04 -7.71
N THR A 243 -3.44 -21.47 -8.68
CA THR A 243 -2.95 -21.93 -9.98
C THR A 243 -2.21 -20.82 -10.71
N ARG A 244 -2.76 -19.61 -10.73
CA ARG A 244 -2.12 -18.44 -11.34
C ARG A 244 -0.79 -18.10 -10.65
N HIS A 245 -0.77 -18.04 -9.32
CA HIS A 245 0.46 -17.83 -8.55
C HIS A 245 1.53 -18.86 -8.90
N MET A 246 1.15 -20.14 -8.97
CA MET A 246 2.05 -21.22 -9.34
C MET A 246 2.59 -21.07 -10.76
N LEU A 247 1.79 -20.66 -11.74
CA LEU A 247 2.23 -20.44 -13.12
C LEU A 247 3.17 -19.25 -13.28
N VAL A 248 3.02 -18.21 -12.42
CA VAL A 248 3.85 -17.00 -12.46
C VAL A 248 5.16 -17.18 -11.67
N ASN A 249 5.11 -17.72 -10.45
CA ASN A 249 6.22 -17.72 -9.51
C ASN A 249 6.58 -19.10 -8.95
N ILE A 250 5.80 -20.15 -9.22
CA ILE A 250 5.91 -21.46 -8.57
C ILE A 250 5.58 -21.37 -7.08
N SER A 251 6.35 -20.58 -6.32
CA SER A 251 6.14 -20.30 -4.89
C SER A 251 6.89 -19.03 -4.49
N ALA A 252 6.50 -18.40 -3.37
CA ALA A 252 7.24 -17.30 -2.78
C ALA A 252 8.52 -17.77 -2.06
N SER A 253 9.44 -16.84 -1.77
CA SER A 253 10.75 -17.09 -1.16
C SER A 253 10.66 -17.86 0.17
N ARG A 254 11.15 -19.08 0.21
CA ARG A 254 11.09 -19.96 1.39
C ARG A 254 11.85 -19.40 2.61
N PRO A 255 13.11 -18.91 2.48
CA PRO A 255 13.82 -18.31 3.61
C PRO A 255 13.09 -17.08 4.19
N ALA A 256 12.56 -16.23 3.33
CA ALA A 256 11.80 -15.07 3.78
C ALA A 256 10.51 -15.46 4.51
N GLN A 257 9.79 -16.46 4.01
CA GLN A 257 8.60 -17.00 4.68
C GLN A 257 8.91 -17.61 6.05
N GLN A 258 10.04 -18.33 6.18
CA GLN A 258 10.47 -18.91 7.45
C GLN A 258 10.76 -17.81 8.48
N ALA A 259 11.51 -16.79 8.07
CA ALA A 259 11.84 -15.66 8.94
C ALA A 259 10.58 -14.89 9.40
N VAL A 260 9.63 -14.67 8.49
CA VAL A 260 8.37 -13.99 8.81
C VAL A 260 7.47 -14.85 9.71
N ALA A 261 7.44 -16.17 9.51
CA ALA A 261 6.71 -17.08 10.40
C ALA A 261 7.25 -17.02 11.83
N GLU A 262 8.57 -16.94 12.00
CA GLU A 262 9.21 -16.75 13.30
C GLU A 262 8.84 -15.38 13.89
N ALA A 263 8.96 -14.31 13.10
CA ALA A 263 8.62 -12.97 13.55
C ALA A 263 7.14 -12.84 13.98
N TYR A 264 6.22 -13.50 13.30
CA TYR A 264 4.81 -13.49 13.71
C TYR A 264 4.57 -14.18 15.06
N ARG A 265 5.42 -15.14 15.46
CA ARG A 265 5.31 -15.83 16.74
C ARG A 265 5.96 -15.05 17.89
N GLU A 266 7.11 -14.43 17.62
CA GLU A 266 8.02 -13.96 18.68
C GLU A 266 8.09 -12.42 18.79
N THR A 267 7.51 -11.67 17.80
CA THR A 267 7.54 -10.19 17.86
C THR A 267 6.55 -9.69 18.92
N ASP A 268 7.07 -8.90 19.86
CA ASP A 268 6.27 -8.26 20.88
C ASP A 268 5.30 -7.23 20.22
N PRO A 269 4.05 -7.14 20.68
CA PRO A 269 3.12 -6.09 20.26
C PRO A 269 3.67 -4.66 20.41
N ASP A 270 4.54 -4.42 21.38
CA ASP A 270 5.17 -3.11 21.60
C ASP A 270 6.01 -2.66 20.38
N TYR A 271 6.58 -3.58 19.61
CA TYR A 271 7.27 -3.24 18.37
C TYR A 271 6.38 -2.42 17.39
N TYR A 272 5.14 -2.84 17.23
CA TYR A 272 4.19 -2.15 16.36
C TYR A 272 3.68 -0.85 16.97
N ALA A 273 3.52 -0.83 18.31
CA ALA A 273 3.14 0.38 19.05
C ALA A 273 4.23 1.45 18.95
N ASP A 274 5.50 1.08 19.11
CA ASP A 274 6.65 2.00 18.97
C ASP A 274 6.75 2.59 17.55
N ALA A 275 6.49 1.78 16.52
CA ALA A 275 6.45 2.26 15.14
C ALA A 275 5.31 3.27 14.92
N ARG A 276 4.10 3.01 15.47
CA ARG A 276 2.99 3.98 15.42
C ARG A 276 3.32 5.28 16.16
N ASN A 277 3.76 5.21 17.41
CA ASN A 277 4.10 6.38 18.20
C ASN A 277 5.15 7.27 17.50
N ARG A 278 6.15 6.64 16.88
CA ARG A 278 7.15 7.36 16.07
C ARG A 278 6.53 8.11 14.90
N LEU A 279 5.62 7.46 14.18
CA LEU A 279 4.96 8.07 13.03
C LEU A 279 3.98 9.17 13.44
N GLU A 280 3.22 8.99 14.53
CA GLU A 280 2.34 10.02 15.08
C GLU A 280 3.13 11.30 15.41
N SER A 281 4.27 11.17 16.11
CA SER A 281 5.15 12.32 16.39
C SER A 281 5.66 13.01 15.12
N ARG A 282 6.02 12.25 14.09
CA ARG A 282 6.46 12.79 12.80
C ARG A 282 5.33 13.49 12.04
N ILE A 283 4.13 12.91 12.08
CA ILE A 283 2.92 13.52 11.49
C ILE A 283 2.63 14.87 12.16
N GLU A 284 2.63 14.91 13.49
CA GLU A 284 2.37 16.14 14.25
C GLU A 284 3.41 17.24 13.92
N SER A 285 4.69 16.88 13.91
CA SER A 285 5.77 17.81 13.56
C SER A 285 5.62 18.31 12.11
N PHE A 286 5.36 17.41 11.17
CA PHE A 286 5.28 17.74 9.75
C PHE A 286 4.05 18.59 9.43
N THR A 287 2.86 18.24 9.95
CA THR A 287 1.64 19.01 9.73
C THR A 287 1.70 20.39 10.39
N THR A 288 2.34 20.53 11.56
CA THR A 288 2.63 21.83 12.18
C THR A 288 3.44 22.75 11.25
N ALA A 289 4.43 22.18 10.56
CA ALA A 289 5.23 22.94 9.60
C ALA A 289 4.45 23.28 8.33
N LEU A 290 3.56 22.40 7.85
CA LEU A 290 2.65 22.68 6.75
C LEU A 290 1.67 23.80 7.08
N ASP A 291 1.14 23.84 8.30
CA ASP A 291 0.29 24.93 8.80
C ASP A 291 1.06 26.27 8.77
N ALA A 292 2.31 26.26 9.24
CA ALA A 292 3.17 27.45 9.21
C ALA A 292 3.49 27.92 7.77
N ALA A 293 3.57 27.00 6.82
CA ALA A 293 3.76 27.26 5.39
C ALA A 293 2.47 27.67 4.67
N GLY A 294 1.31 27.68 5.36
CA GLY A 294 0.00 27.96 4.75
C GLY A 294 -0.49 26.90 3.76
N ALA A 295 0.02 25.67 3.86
CA ALA A 295 -0.34 24.59 2.95
C ALA A 295 -1.71 23.99 3.28
N GLU A 296 -2.43 23.57 2.25
CA GLU A 296 -3.58 22.66 2.38
C GLU A 296 -3.07 21.23 2.38
N TYR A 297 -3.55 20.34 3.27
CA TYR A 297 -3.14 18.94 3.28
C TYR A 297 -4.27 18.00 3.70
N THR A 298 -4.14 16.70 3.32
CA THR A 298 -5.05 15.66 3.79
C THR A 298 -4.69 15.27 5.22
N THR A 299 -5.69 15.00 6.06
CA THR A 299 -5.47 14.53 7.43
C THR A 299 -4.99 13.07 7.39
N PRO A 300 -3.77 12.76 7.85
CA PRO A 300 -3.25 11.40 7.80
C PRO A 300 -3.72 10.59 9.01
N ASP A 301 -4.93 10.03 8.94
CA ASP A 301 -5.49 9.17 9.99
C ASP A 301 -4.81 7.78 10.02
N GLY A 302 -4.09 7.44 8.94
CA GLY A 302 -3.35 6.19 8.84
C GLY A 302 -2.21 6.24 7.81
N ALA A 303 -1.54 5.10 7.59
CA ALA A 303 -0.35 4.95 6.77
C ALA A 303 0.81 5.82 7.28
N PHE A 304 1.61 6.42 6.41
CA PHE A 304 2.71 7.33 6.75
C PHE A 304 2.98 8.34 5.63
N TYR A 305 1.92 8.75 4.96
CA TYR A 305 1.98 9.73 3.88
C TYR A 305 1.15 10.96 4.22
N VAL A 306 1.62 12.10 3.76
CA VAL A 306 0.86 13.35 3.74
C VAL A 306 0.85 13.86 2.31
N LEU A 307 -0.34 14.19 1.83
CA LEU A 307 -0.54 14.82 0.53
C LEU A 307 -0.83 16.30 0.80
N ALA A 308 0.02 17.19 0.30
CA ALA A 308 -0.05 18.63 0.58
C ALA A 308 -0.05 19.46 -0.71
N ARG A 309 -0.70 20.63 -0.66
CA ARG A 309 -0.73 21.63 -1.72
C ARG A 309 -0.28 22.99 -1.18
N PHE A 310 0.60 23.65 -1.90
CA PHE A 310 1.10 24.98 -1.59
C PHE A 310 0.54 25.97 -2.60
N ASP A 311 0.13 27.15 -2.12
CA ASP A 311 -0.38 28.21 -3.00
C ASP A 311 0.74 28.67 -3.96
N GLU A 312 0.36 28.90 -5.23
CA GLU A 312 1.28 29.30 -6.30
C GLU A 312 2.44 28.31 -6.60
N PHE A 313 2.46 27.14 -5.95
CA PHE A 313 3.49 26.11 -6.15
C PHE A 313 2.84 24.74 -6.43
N PRO A 314 2.22 24.53 -7.61
CA PRO A 314 1.58 23.27 -7.93
C PRO A 314 2.59 22.12 -7.97
N GLY A 315 2.17 20.92 -7.56
CA GLY A 315 2.99 19.72 -7.44
C GLY A 315 3.44 19.11 -8.76
N THR A 316 3.95 19.94 -9.69
CA THR A 316 4.48 19.49 -10.97
C THR A 316 5.88 18.90 -10.80
N MET A 317 6.33 18.13 -11.80
CA MET A 317 7.70 17.58 -11.81
C MET A 317 8.77 18.69 -11.74
N ASP A 318 8.54 19.82 -12.41
CA ASP A 318 9.50 20.93 -12.41
C ASP A 318 9.59 21.61 -11.04
N ASN A 319 8.43 21.82 -10.40
CA ASN A 319 8.40 22.39 -9.05
C ASN A 319 8.98 21.41 -8.01
N VAL A 320 8.75 20.11 -8.15
CA VAL A 320 9.40 19.12 -7.27
C VAL A 320 10.91 19.14 -7.43
N LYS A 321 11.44 19.29 -8.65
CA LYS A 321 12.89 19.49 -8.86
C LYS A 321 13.39 20.78 -8.22
N THR A 322 12.66 21.88 -8.39
CA THR A 322 12.97 23.15 -7.74
C THR A 322 13.02 23.01 -6.21
N LEU A 323 12.05 22.29 -5.62
CA LEU A 323 12.01 22.00 -4.19
C LEU A 323 13.21 21.17 -3.72
N ILE A 324 13.67 20.22 -4.53
CA ILE A 324 14.89 19.45 -4.28
C ILE A 324 16.13 20.38 -4.31
N ASP A 325 16.25 21.20 -5.35
CA ASP A 325 17.43 22.04 -5.59
C ASP A 325 17.55 23.19 -4.58
N GLU A 326 16.42 23.80 -4.19
CA GLU A 326 16.41 25.03 -3.38
C GLU A 326 16.14 24.77 -1.89
N ALA A 327 15.25 23.80 -1.55
CA ALA A 327 14.94 23.46 -0.17
C ALA A 327 15.61 22.15 0.30
N GLY A 328 16.16 21.36 -0.61
CA GLY A 328 16.76 20.06 -0.26
C GLY A 328 15.74 19.05 0.26
N VAL A 329 14.48 19.11 -0.22
CA VAL A 329 13.41 18.16 0.18
C VAL A 329 12.79 17.54 -1.07
N ALA A 330 12.81 16.23 -1.15
CA ALA A 330 12.22 15.49 -2.25
C ALA A 330 10.82 14.99 -1.89
N GLY A 331 9.78 15.47 -2.59
CA GLY A 331 8.42 14.95 -2.54
C GLY A 331 8.04 14.26 -3.86
N MET A 332 6.85 13.67 -3.92
CA MET A 332 6.34 13.02 -5.13
C MET A 332 5.23 13.87 -5.75
N PRO A 333 5.33 14.21 -7.06
CA PRO A 333 4.27 14.95 -7.77
C PRO A 333 2.91 14.27 -7.64
N GLY A 334 1.86 15.05 -7.40
CA GLY A 334 0.49 14.55 -7.29
C GLY A 334 -0.03 13.88 -8.57
N ALA A 335 0.37 14.37 -9.74
CA ALA A 335 0.06 13.77 -11.03
C ALA A 335 0.52 12.29 -11.16
N THR A 336 1.47 11.84 -10.33
CA THR A 336 1.86 10.42 -10.26
C THR A 336 0.72 9.53 -9.77
N PHE A 337 -0.23 10.09 -9.02
CA PHE A 337 -1.30 9.37 -8.35
C PHE A 337 -2.68 9.54 -9.04
N GLY A 338 -2.74 10.18 -10.19
CA GLY A 338 -3.99 10.43 -10.93
C GLY A 338 -4.20 11.89 -11.26
N THR A 339 -5.44 12.30 -11.41
CA THR A 339 -5.82 13.64 -11.88
C THR A 339 -6.49 14.49 -10.81
N ALA A 340 -7.11 13.88 -9.80
CA ALA A 340 -7.88 14.59 -8.78
C ALA A 340 -7.02 15.47 -7.86
N ARG A 341 -5.73 15.19 -7.76
CA ARG A 341 -4.77 15.91 -6.91
C ARG A 341 -3.45 16.19 -7.64
N GLU A 342 -3.50 16.50 -8.94
CA GLU A 342 -2.29 16.71 -9.75
C GLU A 342 -1.43 17.89 -9.26
N ASP A 343 -2.05 18.91 -8.65
CA ASP A 343 -1.36 20.08 -8.08
C ASP A 343 -0.73 19.84 -6.69
N TRP A 344 -0.89 18.63 -6.13
CA TRP A 344 -0.42 18.30 -4.80
C TRP A 344 0.96 17.63 -4.84
N ILE A 345 1.62 17.57 -3.70
CA ILE A 345 2.89 16.85 -3.50
C ILE A 345 2.69 15.85 -2.35
N ARG A 346 3.06 14.59 -2.57
CA ARG A 346 3.05 13.57 -1.51
C ARG A 346 4.40 13.51 -0.81
N PHE A 347 4.39 13.48 0.51
CA PHE A 347 5.55 13.25 1.36
C PHE A 347 5.40 11.95 2.14
N ALA A 348 6.47 11.13 2.19
CA ALA A 348 6.56 9.92 2.99
C ALA A 348 7.33 10.20 4.28
N LEU A 349 6.72 9.95 5.44
CA LEU A 349 7.27 10.31 6.75
C LEU A 349 8.15 9.20 7.37
N VAL A 350 8.76 8.38 6.54
CA VAL A 350 9.59 7.22 6.94
C VAL A 350 11.08 7.51 6.76
N THR A 351 11.49 8.70 7.15
CA THR A 351 12.90 9.12 7.24
C THR A 351 13.18 9.69 8.64
N PRO A 352 14.37 9.52 9.22
CA PRO A 352 14.71 10.11 10.51
C PRO A 352 14.82 11.63 10.47
N GLN A 353 14.85 12.23 9.26
CA GLN A 353 15.01 13.66 9.03
C GLN A 353 13.69 14.41 8.82
N VAL A 354 12.55 13.86 9.26
CA VAL A 354 11.22 14.49 9.07
C VAL A 354 11.18 15.90 9.67
N ASP A 355 11.71 16.09 10.88
CA ASP A 355 11.71 17.41 11.55
C ASP A 355 12.56 18.45 10.78
N GLU A 356 13.68 18.00 10.22
CA GLU A 356 14.53 18.84 9.40
C GLU A 356 13.86 19.21 8.08
N ALA A 357 13.24 18.23 7.40
CA ALA A 357 12.48 18.47 6.17
C ALA A 357 11.31 19.44 6.42
N ALA A 358 10.58 19.24 7.53
CA ALA A 358 9.52 20.14 7.97
C ALA A 358 10.00 21.59 8.14
N GLY A 359 11.13 21.78 8.82
CA GLY A 359 11.73 23.09 8.99
C GLY A 359 12.18 23.73 7.67
N ARG A 360 12.77 22.94 6.76
CA ARG A 360 13.18 23.42 5.43
C ARG A 360 11.97 23.88 4.59
N LEU A 361 10.88 23.10 4.59
CA LEU A 361 9.64 23.45 3.90
C LEU A 361 9.00 24.72 4.49
N ALA A 362 8.86 24.79 5.82
CA ALA A 362 8.32 25.98 6.46
C ALA A 362 9.11 27.25 6.13
N ASN A 363 10.44 27.18 6.09
CA ASN A 363 11.28 28.30 5.73
C ASN A 363 11.16 28.68 4.24
N TYR A 364 11.09 27.69 3.35
CA TYR A 364 11.02 27.90 1.91
C TYR A 364 9.72 28.59 1.48
N PHE A 365 8.59 28.24 2.12
CA PHE A 365 7.29 28.81 1.80
C PHE A 365 6.88 29.99 2.70
N ALA A 366 7.71 30.39 3.68
CA ALA A 366 7.42 31.57 4.52
C ALA A 366 7.76 32.91 3.85
N ASP A 367 8.55 32.89 2.77
CA ASP A 367 8.97 34.04 1.95
C ASP A 367 8.05 34.20 0.71
#